data_83c6018b1608d438888ec3ef21a727cf
#
_entry.id   83c6018b1608d438888ec3ef21a727cf
#
_cell.length_a   1.000
_cell.length_b   1.000
_cell.length_c   1.000
_cell.angle_alpha   90.00
_cell.angle_beta   90.00
_cell.angle_gamma   90.00
#
_symmetry.space_group_name_H-M   'P 1'
#
loop_
_entity.id
_entity.type
_entity.pdbx_description
1 polymer ?
#
loop_
_entity_poly.entity_id
_entity_poly.type
_entity_poly.pdbx_seq_one_letter_code
_entity_poly.pdbx_strand_id
1 'polypeptide(L)'
;MNKNFQELLNNYLNNTGDPYTNLELGQYYDSIGQSAGAMSFYLRAAELTEDTGIMYDCLIRTSLIITKFGRRPHSAKGQLYHAISVDPTRPEAYYHLSRIYEQKQEWLEVYTTAIQSQTFYTPYERKTSIDLDYPGEYAMIFQKAVAAWWINRGPEAKKIFKELLANYEMREDFIAGCISNLNRLKENIYTPLTYTQDLQDRLKVPFKGLEKIQHNLSEAYQDMFVLTMLEGKEQGTYIEIGAADPFKSNNTALLEGVFDWKGISIEYLQEEAEKFNSSRKNKCIQSDARTVDYISVLEQYGRDIDYLQLDCDPPEVTYQILEKIPFDVHRFAVITYEHDAYNGGNAYRTKSRKFLSEKGYVLVGSNIAPDKNRAFEDWWIHPELVSPDVFNSLLSTDNRTKRADLFLQGYYSN
;
A
#
# COMPACT_ATOMS: atom_id res chain seq x y z
N MET A 1 5.94 -4.83 -35.12
CA MET A 1 7.12 -4.84 -36.02
C MET A 1 7.59 -3.41 -36.17
N ASN A 2 8.81 -3.10 -35.73
CA ASN A 2 9.39 -1.78 -36.01
C ASN A 2 9.72 -1.73 -37.50
N LYS A 3 8.88 -1.04 -38.29
CA LYS A 3 9.28 -0.69 -39.67
C LYS A 3 10.54 0.16 -39.60
N ASN A 4 11.46 -0.07 -40.51
CA ASN A 4 12.67 0.76 -40.64
C ASN A 4 12.25 2.19 -41.00
N PHE A 5 12.84 3.21 -40.39
CA PHE A 5 12.51 4.62 -40.66
C PHE A 5 12.56 4.95 -42.17
N GLN A 6 13.47 4.37 -42.93
CA GLN A 6 13.56 4.55 -44.38
C GLN A 6 12.31 4.04 -45.10
N GLU A 7 11.74 2.95 -44.64
CA GLU A 7 10.48 2.40 -45.21
C GLU A 7 9.31 3.35 -44.90
N LEU A 8 9.21 3.82 -43.66
CA LEU A 8 8.18 4.80 -43.27
C LEU A 8 8.27 6.09 -44.08
N LEU A 9 9.50 6.59 -44.27
CA LEU A 9 9.73 7.79 -45.06
C LEU A 9 9.35 7.58 -46.54
N ASN A 10 9.69 6.45 -47.12
CA ASN A 10 9.32 6.12 -48.51
C ASN A 10 7.79 6.02 -48.66
N ASN A 11 7.09 5.38 -47.70
CA ASN A 11 5.64 5.31 -47.70
C ASN A 11 5.02 6.72 -47.63
N TYR A 12 5.53 7.58 -46.76
CA TYR A 12 5.10 8.97 -46.63
C TYR A 12 5.32 9.75 -47.93
N LEU A 13 6.47 9.63 -48.58
CA LEU A 13 6.77 10.33 -49.83
C LEU A 13 5.85 9.88 -50.97
N ASN A 14 5.42 8.61 -50.97
CA ASN A 14 4.49 8.08 -51.96
C ASN A 14 3.04 8.54 -51.72
N ASN A 15 2.64 8.71 -50.46
CA ASN A 15 1.32 9.22 -50.08
C ASN A 15 1.38 9.99 -48.76
N THR A 16 1.58 11.30 -48.85
CA THR A 16 1.63 12.20 -47.68
C THR A 16 0.29 12.35 -46.94
N GLY A 17 -0.81 11.95 -47.59
CA GLY A 17 -2.17 12.02 -47.07
C GLY A 17 -2.63 10.73 -46.37
N ASP A 18 -1.81 9.68 -46.30
CA ASP A 18 -2.16 8.46 -45.60
C ASP A 18 -2.14 8.63 -44.07
N PRO A 19 -3.29 8.51 -43.36
CA PRO A 19 -3.35 8.74 -41.91
C PRO A 19 -2.52 7.71 -41.13
N TYR A 20 -2.43 6.47 -41.60
CA TYR A 20 -1.70 5.42 -40.90
C TYR A 20 -0.19 5.61 -40.98
N THR A 21 0.33 6.02 -42.15
CA THR A 21 1.73 6.37 -42.28
C THR A 21 2.10 7.59 -41.44
N ASN A 22 1.21 8.59 -41.36
CA ASN A 22 1.41 9.74 -40.47
C ASN A 22 1.39 9.29 -38.98
N LEU A 23 0.50 8.39 -38.58
CA LEU A 23 0.46 7.82 -37.24
C LEU A 23 1.76 7.11 -36.89
N GLU A 24 2.24 6.22 -37.75
CA GLU A 24 3.48 5.46 -37.56
C GLU A 24 4.72 6.40 -37.46
N LEU A 25 4.78 7.44 -38.28
CA LEU A 25 5.82 8.47 -38.17
C LEU A 25 5.72 9.26 -36.86
N GLY A 26 4.51 9.59 -36.40
CA GLY A 26 4.27 10.21 -35.11
C GLY A 26 4.83 9.36 -33.96
N GLN A 27 4.51 8.08 -33.95
CA GLN A 27 5.02 7.10 -32.97
C GLN A 27 6.56 6.96 -33.05
N TYR A 28 7.11 6.91 -34.25
CA TYR A 28 8.57 6.84 -34.43
C TYR A 28 9.28 8.07 -33.84
N TYR A 29 8.84 9.29 -34.20
CA TYR A 29 9.44 10.53 -33.69
C TYR A 29 9.26 10.69 -32.19
N ASP A 30 8.15 10.21 -31.64
CA ASP A 30 7.90 10.21 -30.20
C ASP A 30 8.85 9.26 -29.47
N SER A 31 9.07 8.07 -30.02
CA SER A 31 9.97 7.06 -29.44
C SER A 31 11.44 7.52 -29.35
N ILE A 32 11.87 8.38 -30.26
CA ILE A 32 13.22 8.96 -30.25
C ILE A 32 13.29 10.37 -29.59
N GLY A 33 12.20 10.78 -28.95
CA GLY A 33 12.11 12.06 -28.21
C GLY A 33 12.04 13.33 -29.09
N GLN A 34 11.77 13.20 -30.41
CA GLN A 34 11.63 14.30 -31.34
C GLN A 34 10.21 14.88 -31.32
N SER A 35 9.88 15.55 -30.23
CA SER A 35 8.52 16.03 -29.92
C SER A 35 7.87 16.90 -31.00
N ALA A 36 8.62 17.75 -31.69
CA ALA A 36 8.06 18.61 -32.74
C ALA A 36 7.62 17.79 -33.96
N GLY A 37 8.45 16.82 -34.38
CA GLY A 37 8.11 15.87 -35.42
C GLY A 37 6.91 15.01 -35.05
N ALA A 38 6.93 14.44 -33.83
CA ALA A 38 5.85 13.64 -33.31
C ALA A 38 4.50 14.37 -33.33
N MET A 39 4.43 15.60 -32.79
CA MET A 39 3.22 16.43 -32.81
C MET A 39 2.73 16.69 -34.22
N SER A 40 3.64 17.05 -35.16
CA SER A 40 3.26 17.35 -36.52
C SER A 40 2.59 16.14 -37.20
N PHE A 41 3.14 14.97 -37.02
CA PHE A 41 2.60 13.76 -37.64
C PHE A 41 1.35 13.24 -36.94
N TYR A 42 1.26 13.32 -35.61
CA TYR A 42 0.02 12.96 -34.90
C TYR A 42 -1.14 13.89 -35.29
N LEU A 43 -0.93 15.21 -35.41
CA LEU A 43 -1.97 16.14 -35.84
C LEU A 43 -2.40 15.84 -37.28
N ARG A 44 -1.46 15.56 -38.18
CA ARG A 44 -1.82 15.17 -39.55
C ARG A 44 -2.58 13.86 -39.59
N ALA A 45 -2.20 12.86 -38.80
CA ALA A 45 -2.94 11.61 -38.70
C ALA A 45 -4.37 11.85 -38.20
N ALA A 46 -4.55 12.71 -37.18
CA ALA A 46 -5.87 13.06 -36.67
C ALA A 46 -6.74 13.80 -37.70
N GLU A 47 -6.17 14.70 -38.50
CA GLU A 47 -6.90 15.46 -39.51
C GLU A 47 -7.26 14.65 -40.75
N LEU A 48 -6.46 13.63 -41.10
CA LEU A 48 -6.61 12.85 -42.33
C LEU A 48 -7.44 11.58 -42.12
N THR A 49 -7.66 11.14 -40.88
CA THR A 49 -8.37 9.91 -40.60
C THR A 49 -9.87 10.12 -40.45
N GLU A 50 -10.68 9.16 -40.92
CA GLU A 50 -12.09 9.01 -40.57
C GLU A 50 -12.32 8.13 -39.33
N ASP A 51 -11.25 7.45 -38.84
CA ASP A 51 -11.32 6.63 -37.65
C ASP A 51 -11.23 7.51 -36.39
N THR A 52 -12.37 7.63 -35.70
CA THR A 52 -12.49 8.45 -34.47
C THR A 52 -11.58 7.98 -33.36
N GLY A 53 -11.25 6.69 -33.25
CA GLY A 53 -10.33 6.15 -32.27
C GLY A 53 -8.89 6.60 -32.50
N ILE A 54 -8.43 6.60 -33.75
CA ILE A 54 -7.10 7.09 -34.14
C ILE A 54 -7.03 8.61 -33.91
N MET A 55 -8.07 9.34 -34.35
CA MET A 55 -8.17 10.80 -34.13
C MET A 55 -8.05 11.12 -32.64
N TYR A 56 -8.85 10.48 -31.82
CA TYR A 56 -8.87 10.67 -30.37
C TYR A 56 -7.48 10.44 -29.73
N ASP A 57 -6.86 9.28 -30.03
CA ASP A 57 -5.56 8.91 -29.45
C ASP A 57 -4.45 9.89 -29.87
N CYS A 58 -4.42 10.32 -31.15
CA CYS A 58 -3.46 11.31 -31.65
C CYS A 58 -3.62 12.67 -30.97
N LEU A 59 -4.83 13.15 -30.75
CA LEU A 59 -5.12 14.40 -30.07
C LEU A 59 -4.64 14.38 -28.62
N ILE A 60 -4.89 13.30 -27.88
CA ILE A 60 -4.39 13.13 -26.51
C ILE A 60 -2.87 13.11 -26.50
N ARG A 61 -2.24 12.30 -27.36
CA ARG A 61 -0.77 12.21 -27.39
C ARG A 61 -0.13 13.57 -27.71
N THR A 62 -0.72 14.33 -28.62
CA THR A 62 -0.29 15.71 -28.90
C THR A 62 -0.40 16.60 -27.65
N SER A 63 -1.51 16.52 -26.92
CA SER A 63 -1.69 17.24 -25.66
C SER A 63 -0.63 16.89 -24.62
N LEU A 64 -0.32 15.60 -24.45
CA LEU A 64 0.72 15.12 -23.52
C LEU A 64 2.10 15.67 -23.87
N ILE A 65 2.45 15.69 -25.15
CA ILE A 65 3.70 16.28 -25.61
C ILE A 65 3.75 17.79 -25.33
N ILE A 66 2.67 18.54 -25.57
CA ILE A 66 2.57 19.96 -25.25
C ILE A 66 2.72 20.21 -23.75
N THR A 67 2.05 19.39 -22.94
CA THR A 67 2.06 19.49 -21.47
C THR A 67 3.46 19.28 -20.89
N LYS A 68 4.22 18.34 -21.45
CA LYS A 68 5.61 18.06 -21.03
C LYS A 68 6.52 19.30 -21.05
N PHE A 69 6.27 20.25 -21.94
CA PHE A 69 7.04 21.50 -22.01
C PHE A 69 6.48 22.64 -21.16
N GLY A 70 5.27 22.50 -20.58
CA GLY A 70 4.68 23.42 -19.60
C GLY A 70 4.34 24.83 -20.08
N ARG A 71 4.61 25.18 -21.33
CA ARG A 71 4.54 26.56 -21.83
C ARG A 71 3.22 26.94 -22.51
N ARG A 72 2.39 25.98 -22.89
CA ARG A 72 1.16 26.20 -23.66
C ARG A 72 -0.04 25.41 -23.12
N PRO A 73 -0.47 25.65 -21.86
CA PRO A 73 -1.56 24.90 -21.25
C PRO A 73 -2.89 25.06 -22.00
N HIS A 74 -3.14 26.23 -22.61
CA HIS A 74 -4.35 26.43 -23.42
C HIS A 74 -4.36 25.56 -24.68
N SER A 75 -3.22 25.39 -25.33
CA SER A 75 -3.12 24.51 -26.50
C SER A 75 -3.32 23.04 -26.11
N ALA A 76 -2.75 22.63 -24.97
CA ALA A 76 -2.95 21.26 -24.45
C ALA A 76 -4.43 21.00 -24.12
N LYS A 77 -5.10 21.94 -23.41
CA LYS A 77 -6.53 21.84 -23.12
C LYS A 77 -7.38 21.81 -24.40
N GLY A 78 -7.02 22.61 -25.40
CA GLY A 78 -7.70 22.63 -26.70
C GLY A 78 -7.71 21.27 -27.40
N GLN A 79 -6.58 20.55 -27.39
CA GLN A 79 -6.49 19.21 -27.95
C GLN A 79 -7.36 18.21 -27.17
N LEU A 80 -7.39 18.32 -25.83
CA LEU A 80 -8.22 17.45 -24.99
C LEU A 80 -9.71 17.71 -25.17
N TYR A 81 -10.13 18.96 -25.29
CA TYR A 81 -11.52 19.29 -25.61
C TYR A 81 -11.93 18.77 -27.00
N HIS A 82 -11.02 18.85 -27.97
CA HIS A 82 -11.29 18.27 -29.28
C HIS A 82 -11.42 16.74 -29.17
N ALA A 83 -10.53 16.08 -28.45
CA ALA A 83 -10.64 14.63 -28.21
C ALA A 83 -11.99 14.26 -27.54
N ILE A 84 -12.42 15.00 -26.52
CA ILE A 84 -13.72 14.80 -25.86
C ILE A 84 -14.89 15.01 -26.86
N SER A 85 -14.80 15.96 -27.78
CA SER A 85 -15.84 16.16 -28.79
C SER A 85 -15.88 15.07 -29.84
N VAL A 86 -14.76 14.41 -30.10
CA VAL A 86 -14.66 13.24 -31.01
C VAL A 86 -15.27 12.00 -30.38
N ASP A 87 -14.93 11.72 -29.13
CA ASP A 87 -15.49 10.60 -28.37
C ASP A 87 -15.66 10.96 -26.89
N PRO A 88 -16.84 11.45 -26.47
CA PRO A 88 -17.11 11.83 -25.09
C PRO A 88 -17.25 10.64 -24.15
N THR A 89 -17.29 9.41 -24.64
CA THR A 89 -17.50 8.21 -23.82
C THR A 89 -16.19 7.67 -23.22
N ARG A 90 -15.06 8.10 -23.73
CA ARG A 90 -13.74 7.64 -23.31
C ARG A 90 -13.13 8.55 -22.23
N PRO A 91 -12.54 7.97 -21.18
CA PRO A 91 -12.12 8.72 -19.99
C PRO A 91 -10.75 9.41 -20.08
N GLU A 92 -9.86 9.00 -20.99
CA GLU A 92 -8.46 9.44 -21.01
C GLU A 92 -8.31 10.96 -21.19
N ALA A 93 -9.08 11.55 -22.10
CA ALA A 93 -9.04 13.00 -22.34
C ALA A 93 -9.50 13.79 -21.10
N TYR A 94 -10.56 13.31 -20.43
CA TYR A 94 -11.01 13.92 -19.18
C TYR A 94 -9.96 13.80 -18.08
N TYR A 95 -9.28 12.67 -17.99
CA TYR A 95 -8.22 12.46 -17.01
C TYR A 95 -7.10 13.48 -17.18
N HIS A 96 -6.56 13.62 -18.38
CA HIS A 96 -5.48 14.58 -18.63
C HIS A 96 -5.95 16.03 -18.49
N LEU A 97 -7.19 16.33 -18.85
CA LEU A 97 -7.78 17.65 -18.63
C LEU A 97 -7.90 17.97 -17.13
N SER A 98 -8.38 17.02 -16.33
CA SER A 98 -8.46 17.16 -14.87
C SER A 98 -7.09 17.37 -14.24
N ARG A 99 -6.04 16.70 -14.73
CA ARG A 99 -4.66 16.89 -14.26
C ARG A 99 -4.12 18.29 -14.56
N ILE A 100 -4.49 18.88 -15.70
CA ILE A 100 -4.12 20.27 -16.02
C ILE A 100 -4.83 21.26 -15.07
N TYR A 101 -6.09 21.01 -14.75
CA TYR A 101 -6.84 21.82 -13.79
C TYR A 101 -6.29 21.67 -12.36
N GLU A 102 -5.96 20.45 -11.95
CA GLU A 102 -5.36 20.16 -10.64
C GLU A 102 -4.04 20.91 -10.43
N GLN A 103 -3.15 20.93 -11.43
CA GLN A 103 -1.89 21.68 -11.37
C GLN A 103 -2.10 23.17 -11.13
N LYS A 104 -3.26 23.71 -11.54
CA LYS A 104 -3.64 25.11 -11.33
C LYS A 104 -4.52 25.33 -10.11
N GLN A 105 -4.83 24.26 -9.37
CA GLN A 105 -5.76 24.29 -8.22
C GLN A 105 -7.18 24.75 -8.60
N GLU A 106 -7.58 24.55 -9.86
CA GLU A 106 -8.91 24.84 -10.38
C GLU A 106 -9.85 23.64 -10.00
N TRP A 107 -10.14 23.53 -8.69
CA TRP A 107 -10.76 22.31 -8.12
C TRP A 107 -12.20 22.05 -8.57
N LEU A 108 -12.96 23.10 -8.85
CA LEU A 108 -14.33 22.94 -9.36
C LEU A 108 -14.31 22.32 -10.77
N GLU A 109 -13.37 22.74 -11.60
CA GLU A 109 -13.15 22.23 -12.95
C GLU A 109 -12.68 20.76 -12.90
N VAL A 110 -11.81 20.39 -11.94
CA VAL A 110 -11.42 18.98 -11.72
C VAL A 110 -12.66 18.16 -11.39
N TYR A 111 -13.47 18.63 -10.44
CA TYR A 111 -14.66 17.93 -9.98
C TYR A 111 -15.69 17.72 -11.09
N THR A 112 -16.00 18.80 -11.83
CA THR A 112 -17.00 18.74 -12.93
C THR A 112 -16.51 17.87 -14.08
N THR A 113 -15.23 17.96 -14.43
CA THR A 113 -14.60 17.10 -15.45
C THR A 113 -14.71 15.62 -15.07
N ALA A 114 -14.49 15.30 -13.78
CA ALA A 114 -14.61 13.93 -13.30
C ALA A 114 -16.07 13.40 -13.34
N ILE A 115 -17.05 14.24 -13.00
CA ILE A 115 -18.47 13.90 -13.14
C ILE A 115 -18.83 13.64 -14.59
N GLN A 116 -18.42 14.53 -15.51
CA GLN A 116 -18.68 14.36 -16.93
C GLN A 116 -18.14 13.03 -17.46
N SER A 117 -16.87 12.74 -17.14
CA SER A 117 -16.26 11.46 -17.51
C SER A 117 -17.07 10.25 -17.03
N GLN A 118 -17.49 10.25 -15.76
CA GLN A 118 -18.27 9.15 -15.20
C GLN A 118 -19.69 9.03 -15.80
N THR A 119 -20.27 10.17 -16.17
CA THR A 119 -21.63 10.21 -16.73
C THR A 119 -21.69 9.64 -18.15
N PHE A 120 -20.67 9.90 -18.95
CA PHE A 120 -20.63 9.51 -20.35
C PHE A 120 -19.84 8.22 -20.62
N TYR A 121 -19.11 7.70 -19.61
CA TYR A 121 -18.27 6.51 -19.78
C TYR A 121 -19.03 5.32 -20.34
N THR A 122 -18.48 4.72 -21.39
CA THR A 122 -18.88 3.39 -21.88
C THR A 122 -17.63 2.55 -22.17
N PRO A 123 -17.67 1.24 -21.88
CA PRO A 123 -16.57 0.36 -22.25
C PRO A 123 -16.27 0.40 -23.74
N TYR A 124 -14.99 0.44 -24.10
CA TYR A 124 -14.54 0.55 -25.49
C TYR A 124 -13.29 -0.30 -25.72
N GLU A 125 -13.03 -0.66 -26.98
CA GLU A 125 -11.78 -1.29 -27.38
C GLU A 125 -10.83 -0.27 -28.02
N ARG A 126 -9.58 -0.24 -27.56
CA ARG A 126 -8.55 0.60 -28.18
C ARG A 126 -8.13 0.04 -29.53
N LYS A 127 -8.07 0.92 -30.53
CA LYS A 127 -7.67 0.59 -31.89
C LYS A 127 -6.19 0.86 -32.19
N THR A 128 -5.51 1.61 -31.32
CA THR A 128 -4.10 1.96 -31.51
C THR A 128 -3.24 1.42 -30.38
N SER A 129 -1.94 1.30 -30.65
CA SER A 129 -0.90 0.96 -29.68
C SER A 129 -0.26 2.18 -29.00
N ILE A 130 -0.82 3.38 -29.19
CA ILE A 130 -0.33 4.59 -28.53
C ILE A 130 -0.58 4.50 -27.05
N ASP A 131 0.48 4.66 -26.24
CA ASP A 131 0.33 4.81 -24.81
C ASP A 131 -0.23 6.21 -24.49
N LEU A 132 -1.39 6.24 -23.85
CA LEU A 132 -2.07 7.48 -23.46
C LEU A 132 -1.84 7.84 -21.99
N ASP A 133 -0.93 7.13 -21.31
CA ASP A 133 -0.57 7.42 -19.91
C ASP A 133 -1.79 7.52 -18.96
N TYR A 134 -2.77 6.64 -19.19
CA TYR A 134 -4.01 6.57 -18.42
C TYR A 134 -3.99 5.39 -17.45
N PRO A 135 -4.10 5.64 -16.13
CA PRO A 135 -3.95 4.60 -15.11
C PRO A 135 -5.07 3.56 -15.07
N GLY A 136 -6.26 3.94 -15.51
CA GLY A 136 -7.46 3.10 -15.45
C GLY A 136 -8.68 3.84 -14.89
N GLU A 137 -9.82 3.16 -14.87
CA GLU A 137 -11.13 3.73 -14.52
C GLU A 137 -11.12 4.44 -13.14
N TYR A 138 -10.44 3.85 -12.15
CA TYR A 138 -10.33 4.42 -10.81
C TYR A 138 -9.69 5.81 -10.77
N ALA A 139 -8.90 6.18 -11.78
CA ALA A 139 -8.18 7.46 -11.79
C ALA A 139 -9.13 8.67 -11.81
N MET A 140 -10.23 8.61 -12.57
CA MET A 140 -11.22 9.68 -12.58
C MET A 140 -12.05 9.74 -11.30
N ILE A 141 -12.32 8.59 -10.68
CA ILE A 141 -12.98 8.50 -9.38
C ILE A 141 -12.09 9.13 -8.30
N PHE A 142 -10.79 8.85 -8.35
CA PHE A 142 -9.80 9.46 -7.46
C PHE A 142 -9.73 10.97 -7.63
N GLN A 143 -9.68 11.48 -8.87
CA GLN A 143 -9.68 12.92 -9.17
C GLN A 143 -10.93 13.62 -8.61
N LYS A 144 -12.10 12.99 -8.73
CA LYS A 144 -13.33 13.49 -8.12
C LYS A 144 -13.21 13.62 -6.60
N ALA A 145 -12.67 12.60 -5.94
CA ALA A 145 -12.51 12.61 -4.48
C ALA A 145 -11.55 13.70 -4.00
N VAL A 146 -10.40 13.85 -4.68
CA VAL A 146 -9.44 14.93 -4.38
C VAL A 146 -10.10 16.29 -4.51
N ALA A 147 -10.78 16.54 -5.63
CA ALA A 147 -11.44 17.82 -5.88
C ALA A 147 -12.60 18.09 -4.90
N ALA A 148 -13.40 17.08 -4.57
CA ALA A 148 -14.49 17.18 -3.61
C ALA A 148 -14.02 17.71 -2.25
N TRP A 149 -12.84 17.29 -1.81
CA TRP A 149 -12.24 17.83 -0.58
C TRP A 149 -12.05 19.35 -0.65
N TRP A 150 -11.43 19.84 -1.74
CA TRP A 150 -11.09 21.25 -1.90
C TRP A 150 -12.31 22.16 -2.12
N ILE A 151 -13.43 21.63 -2.63
CA ILE A 151 -14.68 22.38 -2.82
C ILE A 151 -15.67 22.18 -1.66
N ASN A 152 -15.15 21.87 -0.46
CA ASN A 152 -15.92 21.72 0.77
C ASN A 152 -16.94 20.56 0.79
N ARG A 153 -16.66 19.49 0.03
CA ARG A 153 -17.43 18.25 0.00
C ARG A 153 -16.71 17.10 0.71
N GLY A 154 -16.13 17.37 1.88
CA GLY A 154 -15.34 16.43 2.67
C GLY A 154 -16.02 15.07 2.91
N PRO A 155 -17.29 14.99 3.32
CA PRO A 155 -18.01 13.72 3.49
C PRO A 155 -18.08 12.88 2.20
N GLU A 156 -18.27 13.53 1.04
CA GLU A 156 -18.28 12.84 -0.26
C GLU A 156 -16.89 12.32 -0.62
N ALA A 157 -15.85 13.15 -0.45
CA ALA A 157 -14.46 12.77 -0.69
C ALA A 157 -14.09 11.52 0.13
N LYS A 158 -14.41 11.54 1.42
CA LYS A 158 -14.19 10.45 2.35
C LYS A 158 -14.84 9.14 1.89
N LYS A 159 -16.12 9.20 1.52
CA LYS A 159 -16.85 8.06 1.00
C LYS A 159 -16.18 7.48 -0.24
N ILE A 160 -15.83 8.33 -1.21
CA ILE A 160 -15.21 7.89 -2.46
C ILE A 160 -13.84 7.25 -2.22
N PHE A 161 -12.96 7.82 -1.37
CA PHE A 161 -11.67 7.20 -1.08
C PHE A 161 -11.81 5.81 -0.43
N LYS A 162 -12.81 5.62 0.45
CA LYS A 162 -13.12 4.30 1.02
C LYS A 162 -13.57 3.30 -0.04
N GLU A 163 -14.50 3.73 -0.92
CA GLU A 163 -15.00 2.90 -2.02
C GLU A 163 -13.88 2.50 -2.98
N LEU A 164 -12.93 3.40 -3.27
CA LEU A 164 -11.77 3.10 -4.09
C LEU A 164 -10.90 2.00 -3.47
N LEU A 165 -10.58 2.14 -2.19
CA LEU A 165 -9.76 1.14 -1.48
C LEU A 165 -10.46 -0.22 -1.35
N ALA A 166 -11.79 -0.25 -1.27
CA ALA A 166 -12.56 -1.47 -1.08
C ALA A 166 -12.83 -2.23 -2.39
N ASN A 167 -13.00 -1.53 -3.52
CA ASN A 167 -13.60 -2.11 -4.73
C ASN A 167 -12.70 -2.10 -5.96
N TYR A 168 -11.51 -1.47 -5.92
CA TYR A 168 -10.67 -1.31 -7.11
C TYR A 168 -9.25 -1.84 -6.88
N GLU A 169 -8.77 -2.63 -7.83
CA GLU A 169 -7.34 -2.88 -7.97
C GLU A 169 -6.67 -1.63 -8.54
N MET A 170 -5.84 -0.97 -7.74
CA MET A 170 -5.19 0.28 -8.10
C MET A 170 -3.67 0.16 -8.06
N ARG A 171 -3.00 1.05 -8.79
CA ARG A 171 -1.56 1.24 -8.64
C ARG A 171 -1.22 1.73 -7.23
N GLU A 172 -0.03 1.37 -6.75
CA GLU A 172 0.45 1.69 -5.39
C GLU A 172 0.40 3.20 -5.07
N ASP A 173 0.68 4.07 -6.05
CA ASP A 173 0.64 5.52 -5.89
C ASP A 173 -0.79 6.05 -5.61
N PHE A 174 -1.82 5.46 -6.21
CA PHE A 174 -3.22 5.80 -5.94
C PHE A 174 -3.69 5.28 -4.59
N ILE A 175 -3.28 4.07 -4.20
CA ILE A 175 -3.56 3.52 -2.87
C ILE A 175 -2.97 4.43 -1.80
N ALA A 176 -1.69 4.77 -1.92
CA ALA A 176 -1.00 5.69 -1.01
C ALA A 176 -1.68 7.08 -0.98
N GLY A 177 -2.13 7.55 -2.14
CA GLY A 177 -2.89 8.79 -2.26
C GLY A 177 -4.22 8.77 -1.53
N CYS A 178 -4.99 7.69 -1.66
CA CYS A 178 -6.25 7.51 -0.91
C CYS A 178 -6.01 7.55 0.60
N ILE A 179 -5.04 6.78 1.08
CA ILE A 179 -4.69 6.71 2.50
C ILE A 179 -4.25 8.08 3.03
N SER A 180 -3.34 8.76 2.31
CA SER A 180 -2.87 10.09 2.70
C SER A 180 -4.01 11.11 2.79
N ASN A 181 -4.94 11.11 1.84
CA ASN A 181 -6.08 12.01 1.86
C ASN A 181 -7.06 11.68 2.98
N LEU A 182 -7.33 10.40 3.24
CA LEU A 182 -8.18 9.98 4.34
C LEU A 182 -7.59 10.38 5.70
N ASN A 183 -6.27 10.26 5.88
CA ASN A 183 -5.58 10.74 7.08
C ASN A 183 -5.74 12.25 7.29
N ARG A 184 -5.70 13.04 6.21
CA ARG A 184 -5.96 14.50 6.27
C ARG A 184 -7.41 14.81 6.68
N LEU A 185 -8.35 13.95 6.31
CA LEU A 185 -9.76 14.06 6.68
C LEU A 185 -10.04 13.72 8.14
N LYS A 186 -9.00 13.52 8.98
CA LYS A 186 -9.08 13.07 10.38
C LYS A 186 -9.91 11.78 10.56
N GLU A 187 -10.04 11.01 9.52
CA GLU A 187 -10.34 9.60 9.67
C GLU A 187 -9.03 8.90 9.90
N ASN A 188 -8.92 8.32 11.07
CA ASN A 188 -7.96 7.27 11.32
C ASN A 188 -8.34 6.07 10.46
N ILE A 189 -8.10 6.18 9.16
CA ILE A 189 -7.99 4.99 8.35
C ILE A 189 -6.53 4.61 8.49
N TYR A 190 -6.34 3.76 9.51
CA TYR A 190 -5.33 2.75 9.36
C TYR A 190 -5.72 2.05 8.09
N THR A 191 -4.76 1.81 7.24
CA THR A 191 -4.89 0.66 6.41
C THR A 191 -4.86 -0.51 7.38
N PRO A 192 -6.00 -0.93 7.91
CA PRO A 192 -6.07 -2.31 8.17
C PRO A 192 -5.88 -2.86 6.79
N LEU A 193 -4.97 -3.74 6.65
CA LEU A 193 -5.03 -4.72 5.62
C LEU A 193 -6.39 -5.34 5.90
N THR A 194 -7.41 -4.81 5.23
CA THR A 194 -8.78 -5.28 5.42
C THR A 194 -8.72 -6.72 5.02
N TYR A 195 -8.97 -7.63 5.96
CA TYR A 195 -9.20 -9.01 5.59
C TYR A 195 -10.42 -9.01 4.73
N THR A 196 -10.18 -9.05 3.45
CA THR A 196 -11.18 -9.51 2.51
C THR A 196 -11.30 -11.03 2.74
N GLN A 197 -12.46 -11.59 2.55
CA GLN A 197 -12.66 -13.04 2.54
C GLN A 197 -11.59 -13.73 1.69
N ASP A 198 -11.20 -13.13 0.58
CA ASP A 198 -10.13 -13.57 -0.31
C ASP A 198 -8.77 -13.75 0.36
N LEU A 199 -8.40 -12.89 1.32
CA LEU A 199 -7.12 -13.06 2.03
C LEU A 199 -7.22 -14.19 3.03
N GLN A 200 -8.33 -14.31 3.75
CA GLN A 200 -8.58 -15.43 4.66
C GLN A 200 -8.50 -16.75 3.90
N ASP A 201 -9.10 -16.81 2.72
CA ASP A 201 -9.07 -17.99 1.84
C ASP A 201 -7.67 -18.29 1.27
N ARG A 202 -6.76 -17.31 1.28
CA ARG A 202 -5.39 -17.45 0.75
C ARG A 202 -4.32 -17.69 1.81
N LEU A 203 -4.65 -17.67 3.09
CA LEU A 203 -3.67 -17.99 4.13
C LEU A 203 -3.13 -19.39 3.93
N LYS A 204 -1.81 -19.56 3.94
CA LYS A 204 -1.19 -20.87 3.79
C LYS A 204 -1.54 -21.81 4.93
N VAL A 205 -1.69 -21.26 6.13
CA VAL A 205 -2.09 -21.97 7.34
C VAL A 205 -3.31 -21.28 7.93
N PRO A 206 -4.52 -21.72 7.56
CA PRO A 206 -5.74 -21.23 8.18
C PRO A 206 -5.82 -21.72 9.64
N PHE A 207 -6.47 -20.94 10.50
CA PHE A 207 -6.62 -21.26 11.91
C PHE A 207 -8.06 -21.13 12.39
N LYS A 208 -8.37 -21.72 13.52
CA LYS A 208 -9.71 -21.65 14.13
C LYS A 208 -10.05 -20.23 14.57
N GLY A 209 -11.26 -19.77 14.27
CA GLY A 209 -11.73 -18.43 14.62
C GLY A 209 -11.37 -17.34 13.60
N LEU A 210 -10.75 -17.71 12.47
CA LEU A 210 -10.43 -16.81 11.38
C LEU A 210 -11.67 -16.06 10.88
N GLU A 211 -12.82 -16.72 10.83
CA GLU A 211 -14.12 -16.17 10.43
C GLU A 211 -14.67 -15.08 11.37
N LYS A 212 -14.11 -14.96 12.57
CA LYS A 212 -14.49 -13.92 13.56
C LYS A 212 -13.81 -12.57 13.27
N ILE A 213 -12.75 -12.58 12.48
CA ILE A 213 -11.91 -11.42 12.22
C ILE A 213 -12.56 -10.57 11.13
N GLN A 214 -12.98 -9.36 11.48
CA GLN A 214 -13.52 -8.37 10.55
C GLN A 214 -12.48 -7.35 10.11
N HIS A 215 -11.54 -7.02 11.00
CA HIS A 215 -10.50 -6.01 10.77
C HIS A 215 -9.21 -6.43 11.46
N ASN A 216 -8.10 -6.22 10.76
CA ASN A 216 -6.77 -6.28 11.36
C ASN A 216 -6.44 -4.89 11.95
N LEU A 217 -5.77 -4.87 13.09
CA LEU A 217 -5.40 -3.64 13.80
C LEU A 217 -3.89 -3.42 13.87
N SER A 218 -3.08 -4.43 13.57
CA SER A 218 -1.61 -4.32 13.51
C SER A 218 -1.12 -3.69 12.21
N GLU A 219 0.08 -3.11 12.20
CA GLU A 219 0.64 -2.45 11.01
C GLU A 219 1.01 -3.43 9.90
N ALA A 220 1.52 -4.61 10.25
CA ALA A 220 2.00 -5.60 9.30
C ALA A 220 1.51 -7.02 9.60
N TYR A 221 0.26 -7.21 10.01
CA TYR A 221 -0.33 -8.52 10.30
C TYR A 221 0.37 -9.31 11.41
N GLN A 222 1.00 -8.65 12.38
CA GLN A 222 1.62 -9.30 13.52
C GLN A 222 0.61 -10.15 14.29
N ASP A 223 -0.58 -9.62 14.52
CA ASP A 223 -1.71 -10.32 15.14
C ASP A 223 -2.09 -11.61 14.39
N MET A 224 -2.09 -11.57 13.05
CA MET A 224 -2.36 -12.77 12.25
C MET A 224 -1.22 -13.78 12.28
N PHE A 225 0.02 -13.32 12.29
CA PHE A 225 1.16 -14.20 12.47
C PHE A 225 1.07 -14.96 13.80
N VAL A 226 0.78 -14.23 14.89
CA VAL A 226 0.58 -14.82 16.22
C VAL A 226 -0.54 -15.87 16.21
N LEU A 227 -1.71 -15.51 15.66
CA LEU A 227 -2.84 -16.43 15.57
C LEU A 227 -2.55 -17.62 14.66
N THR A 228 -1.82 -17.43 13.57
CA THR A 228 -1.39 -18.54 12.70
C THR A 228 -0.47 -19.49 13.44
N MET A 229 0.57 -18.98 14.12
CA MET A 229 1.53 -19.81 14.86
C MET A 229 0.89 -20.57 16.02
N LEU A 230 -0.16 -20.00 16.61
CA LEU A 230 -0.86 -20.58 17.77
C LEU A 230 -2.25 -21.14 17.41
N GLU A 231 -2.48 -21.42 16.11
CA GLU A 231 -3.65 -22.13 15.59
C GLU A 231 -5.00 -21.54 16.05
N GLY A 232 -5.06 -20.20 16.14
CA GLY A 232 -6.26 -19.47 16.57
C GLY A 232 -6.53 -19.58 18.07
N LYS A 233 -5.50 -19.66 18.89
CA LYS A 233 -5.61 -19.78 20.35
C LYS A 233 -6.50 -18.68 20.92
N GLU A 234 -7.53 -19.09 21.68
CA GLU A 234 -8.34 -18.23 22.51
C GLU A 234 -7.74 -18.16 23.93
N GLN A 235 -7.98 -17.03 24.64
CA GLN A 235 -7.53 -16.80 26.02
C GLN A 235 -6.01 -16.95 26.20
N GLY A 236 -5.23 -16.56 25.19
CA GLY A 236 -3.79 -16.50 25.28
C GLY A 236 -3.29 -15.37 26.15
N THR A 237 -1.97 -15.27 26.29
CA THR A 237 -1.29 -14.26 27.09
C THR A 237 -0.29 -13.46 26.25
N TYR A 238 -0.21 -12.14 26.49
CA TYR A 238 0.74 -11.30 25.80
C TYR A 238 1.47 -10.28 26.69
N ILE A 239 2.63 -9.87 26.23
CA ILE A 239 3.37 -8.73 26.72
C ILE A 239 3.67 -7.83 25.51
N GLU A 240 3.22 -6.60 25.57
CA GLU A 240 3.39 -5.60 24.52
C GLU A 240 4.24 -4.44 25.03
N ILE A 241 5.33 -4.14 24.35
CA ILE A 241 6.28 -3.11 24.77
C ILE A 241 6.43 -2.09 23.64
N GLY A 242 6.04 -0.85 23.92
CA GLY A 242 5.78 0.19 22.93
C GLY A 242 4.36 0.07 22.39
N ALA A 243 3.35 0.26 23.25
CA ALA A 243 1.96 0.01 22.90
C ALA A 243 1.33 1.12 22.02
N ALA A 244 1.83 2.36 22.15
CA ALA A 244 1.32 3.55 21.47
C ALA A 244 -0.24 3.64 21.52
N ASP A 245 -0.90 3.85 20.39
CA ASP A 245 -2.36 3.94 20.30
C ASP A 245 -3.03 2.58 20.59
N PRO A 246 -4.11 2.53 21.40
CA PRO A 246 -4.74 1.28 21.81
C PRO A 246 -5.36 0.44 20.70
N PHE A 247 -5.60 1.01 19.51
CA PHE A 247 -6.19 0.30 18.37
C PHE A 247 -5.45 0.50 17.06
N LYS A 248 -4.66 1.57 16.99
CA LYS A 248 -3.98 1.98 15.78
C LYS A 248 -2.63 1.34 15.67
N SER A 249 -2.37 0.61 14.57
CA SER A 249 -1.13 -0.14 14.39
C SER A 249 -0.77 -0.97 15.62
N ASN A 250 -1.80 -1.42 16.36
CA ASN A 250 -1.64 -2.11 17.63
C ASN A 250 -1.70 -3.62 17.45
N ASN A 251 -0.68 -4.31 17.92
CA ASN A 251 -0.45 -5.73 17.67
C ASN A 251 -1.28 -6.67 18.55
N THR A 252 -1.89 -6.15 19.62
CA THR A 252 -2.60 -6.95 20.63
C THR A 252 -4.10 -6.67 20.69
N ALA A 253 -4.56 -5.60 20.05
CA ALA A 253 -5.97 -5.19 20.12
C ALA A 253 -6.93 -6.24 19.54
N LEU A 254 -6.58 -6.89 18.42
CA LEU A 254 -7.34 -8.00 17.86
C LEU A 254 -7.35 -9.21 18.80
N LEU A 255 -6.20 -9.54 19.36
CA LEU A 255 -6.03 -10.68 20.26
C LEU A 255 -6.92 -10.52 21.52
N GLU A 256 -6.91 -9.32 22.12
CA GLU A 256 -7.78 -9.02 23.26
C GLU A 256 -9.26 -8.97 22.87
N GLY A 257 -9.58 -8.23 21.80
CA GLY A 257 -10.98 -7.91 21.46
C GLY A 257 -11.78 -9.09 20.90
N VAL A 258 -11.14 -9.98 20.13
CA VAL A 258 -11.79 -11.08 19.41
C VAL A 258 -11.48 -12.44 20.02
N PHE A 259 -10.27 -12.65 20.53
CA PHE A 259 -9.80 -13.94 21.05
C PHE A 259 -9.67 -13.97 22.57
N ASP A 260 -10.12 -12.92 23.28
CA ASP A 260 -10.18 -12.80 24.76
C ASP A 260 -8.80 -13.02 25.43
N TRP A 261 -7.73 -12.52 24.81
CA TRP A 261 -6.39 -12.63 25.37
C TRP A 261 -6.20 -11.68 26.56
N LYS A 262 -5.36 -12.11 27.48
CA LYS A 262 -4.96 -11.33 28.65
C LYS A 262 -3.49 -10.94 28.54
N GLY A 263 -3.20 -9.71 28.93
CA GLY A 263 -1.82 -9.26 28.83
C GLY A 263 -1.56 -7.95 29.57
N ILE A 264 -0.36 -7.46 29.36
CA ILE A 264 0.05 -6.16 29.85
C ILE A 264 0.80 -5.44 28.74
N SER A 265 0.50 -4.15 28.62
CA SER A 265 1.19 -3.25 27.69
C SER A 265 2.06 -2.28 28.47
N ILE A 266 3.15 -1.80 27.87
CA ILE A 266 4.05 -0.81 28.46
C ILE A 266 4.19 0.32 27.44
N GLU A 267 3.94 1.56 27.88
CA GLU A 267 3.99 2.74 27.05
C GLU A 267 4.74 3.86 27.80
N TYR A 268 5.62 4.56 27.07
CA TYR A 268 6.41 5.66 27.63
C TYR A 268 5.59 6.93 27.79
N LEU A 269 4.74 7.25 26.78
CA LEU A 269 3.95 8.48 26.76
C LEU A 269 2.71 8.35 27.64
N GLN A 270 2.60 9.26 28.60
CA GLN A 270 1.49 9.26 29.56
C GLN A 270 0.12 9.36 28.85
N GLU A 271 0.00 10.24 27.85
CA GLU A 271 -1.25 10.45 27.11
C GLU A 271 -1.73 9.17 26.41
N GLU A 272 -0.82 8.44 25.77
CA GLU A 272 -1.15 7.17 25.09
C GLU A 272 -1.50 6.07 26.11
N ALA A 273 -0.75 5.97 27.22
CA ALA A 273 -1.06 5.01 28.27
C ALA A 273 -2.42 5.28 28.93
N GLU A 274 -2.80 6.53 29.16
CA GLU A 274 -4.12 6.91 29.69
C GLU A 274 -5.23 6.59 28.70
N LYS A 275 -5.03 6.86 27.40
CA LYS A 275 -5.94 6.52 26.33
C LYS A 275 -6.13 5.01 26.21
N PHE A 276 -5.05 4.24 26.29
CA PHE A 276 -5.08 2.78 26.30
C PHE A 276 -5.93 2.28 27.48
N ASN A 277 -5.64 2.71 28.69
CA ASN A 277 -6.34 2.29 29.91
C ASN A 277 -7.83 2.68 29.94
N SER A 278 -8.22 3.72 29.21
CA SER A 278 -9.63 4.12 29.06
C SER A 278 -10.39 3.33 27.99
N SER A 279 -9.68 2.66 27.09
CA SER A 279 -10.25 2.04 25.87
C SER A 279 -10.14 0.52 25.83
N ARG A 280 -9.19 -0.06 26.56
CA ARG A 280 -8.88 -1.49 26.55
C ARG A 280 -9.20 -2.13 27.91
N LYS A 281 -9.44 -3.45 27.91
CA LYS A 281 -9.70 -4.21 29.15
C LYS A 281 -8.40 -4.51 29.91
N ASN A 282 -7.35 -4.83 29.16
CA ASN A 282 -6.03 -5.12 29.73
C ASN A 282 -5.31 -3.82 30.10
N LYS A 283 -4.38 -3.90 31.04
CA LYS A 283 -3.71 -2.74 31.59
C LYS A 283 -2.49 -2.32 30.76
N CYS A 284 -2.30 -1.01 30.63
CA CYS A 284 -1.07 -0.41 30.14
C CYS A 284 -0.34 0.27 31.29
N ILE A 285 0.95 -0.04 31.50
CA ILE A 285 1.85 0.60 32.47
C ILE A 285 2.52 1.78 31.77
N GLN A 286 2.34 2.99 32.29
CA GLN A 286 3.11 4.15 31.86
C GLN A 286 4.50 4.08 32.49
N SER A 287 5.51 3.78 31.69
CA SER A 287 6.91 3.69 32.15
C SER A 287 7.89 3.73 30.99
N ASP A 288 9.12 4.13 31.28
CA ASP A 288 10.27 3.80 30.42
C ASP A 288 10.52 2.28 30.50
N ALA A 289 10.30 1.58 29.42
CA ALA A 289 10.42 0.13 29.33
C ALA A 289 11.82 -0.39 29.73
N ARG A 290 12.86 0.44 29.63
CA ARG A 290 14.22 0.12 30.10
C ARG A 290 14.33 0.03 31.63
N THR A 291 13.37 0.58 32.37
CA THR A 291 13.40 0.65 33.84
C THR A 291 12.41 -0.31 34.52
N VAL A 292 11.61 -1.02 33.73
CA VAL A 292 10.61 -1.94 34.23
C VAL A 292 11.27 -3.17 34.87
N ASP A 293 10.76 -3.59 36.03
CA ASP A 293 11.08 -4.87 36.65
C ASP A 293 10.27 -6.00 35.97
N TYR A 294 10.81 -6.56 34.90
CA TYR A 294 10.15 -7.60 34.12
C TYR A 294 9.93 -8.90 34.91
N ILE A 295 10.75 -9.20 35.92
CA ILE A 295 10.55 -10.39 36.76
C ILE A 295 9.23 -10.26 37.50
N SER A 296 9.02 -9.16 38.21
CA SER A 296 7.79 -8.91 38.95
C SER A 296 6.56 -8.77 38.05
N VAL A 297 6.71 -8.09 36.89
CA VAL A 297 5.59 -7.89 35.95
C VAL A 297 5.14 -9.20 35.31
N LEU A 298 6.08 -10.10 34.97
CA LEU A 298 5.80 -11.33 34.26
C LEU A 298 5.40 -12.51 35.17
N GLU A 299 5.68 -12.42 36.48
CA GLU A 299 5.42 -13.50 37.44
C GLU A 299 4.00 -14.06 37.35
N GLN A 300 3.01 -13.19 37.15
CA GLN A 300 1.58 -13.57 37.06
C GLN A 300 1.21 -14.40 35.83
N TYR A 301 2.04 -14.39 34.77
CA TYR A 301 1.77 -15.11 33.52
C TYR A 301 2.41 -16.49 33.45
N GLY A 302 3.19 -16.86 34.47
CA GLY A 302 3.88 -18.16 34.51
C GLY A 302 5.12 -18.20 33.60
N ARG A 303 5.58 -19.43 33.32
CA ARG A 303 6.81 -19.64 32.55
C ARG A 303 6.61 -19.41 31.05
N ASP A 304 5.54 -19.94 30.51
CA ASP A 304 5.27 -19.94 29.07
C ASP A 304 4.20 -18.91 28.74
N ILE A 305 4.62 -17.85 28.04
CA ILE A 305 3.78 -16.72 27.60
C ILE A 305 3.60 -16.85 26.09
N ASP A 306 2.40 -16.57 25.58
CA ASP A 306 2.11 -16.83 24.19
C ASP A 306 2.74 -15.82 23.24
N TYR A 307 2.79 -14.53 23.60
CA TYR A 307 3.27 -13.50 22.70
C TYR A 307 4.08 -12.41 23.42
N LEU A 308 5.22 -12.06 22.83
CA LEU A 308 6.00 -10.88 23.18
C LEU A 308 6.12 -9.98 21.94
N GLN A 309 5.65 -8.74 22.07
CA GLN A 309 5.85 -7.69 21.09
C GLN A 309 6.90 -6.70 21.62
N LEU A 310 7.88 -6.37 20.78
CA LEU A 310 8.95 -5.42 21.07
C LEU A 310 9.06 -4.41 19.93
N ASP A 311 8.68 -3.16 20.23
CA ASP A 311 8.65 -2.06 19.28
C ASP A 311 8.80 -0.73 20.05
N CYS A 312 10.01 -0.22 20.12
CA CYS A 312 10.32 1.06 20.77
C CYS A 312 11.31 1.85 19.92
N ASP A 313 11.00 3.08 19.67
CA ASP A 313 11.89 4.00 18.98
C ASP A 313 12.89 4.69 19.93
N PRO A 314 14.15 4.84 19.52
CA PRO A 314 14.80 4.27 18.33
C PRO A 314 15.19 2.78 18.51
N PRO A 315 15.59 2.05 17.44
CA PRO A 315 15.92 0.61 17.48
C PRO A 315 16.94 0.19 18.55
N GLU A 316 17.78 1.11 18.99
CA GLU A 316 18.68 0.91 20.12
C GLU A 316 17.93 0.64 21.42
N VAL A 317 16.83 1.35 21.65
CA VAL A 317 16.01 1.20 22.86
C VAL A 317 15.34 -0.16 22.86
N THR A 318 14.76 -0.59 21.72
CA THR A 318 14.19 -1.94 21.57
C THR A 318 15.19 -3.02 21.91
N TYR A 319 16.45 -2.88 21.46
CA TYR A 319 17.52 -3.85 21.77
C TYR A 319 17.90 -3.84 23.25
N GLN A 320 18.04 -2.65 23.88
CA GLN A 320 18.32 -2.55 25.32
C GLN A 320 17.23 -3.21 26.17
N ILE A 321 15.99 -3.14 25.74
CA ILE A 321 14.86 -3.79 26.40
C ILE A 321 14.94 -5.31 26.21
N LEU A 322 15.20 -5.79 24.99
CA LEU A 322 15.36 -7.21 24.70
C LEU A 322 16.37 -7.89 25.65
N GLU A 323 17.50 -7.23 25.93
CA GLU A 323 18.53 -7.74 26.84
C GLU A 323 18.07 -7.82 28.31
N LYS A 324 17.00 -7.09 28.70
CA LYS A 324 16.43 -7.09 30.06
C LYS A 324 15.30 -8.08 30.26
N ILE A 325 14.72 -8.60 29.18
CA ILE A 325 13.68 -9.63 29.28
C ILE A 325 14.28 -10.90 29.89
N PRO A 326 13.67 -11.46 30.95
CA PRO A 326 14.23 -12.60 31.68
C PRO A 326 13.95 -13.93 30.97
N PHE A 327 14.58 -14.15 29.81
CA PHE A 327 14.44 -15.38 29.00
C PHE A 327 14.87 -16.67 29.70
N ASP A 328 15.63 -16.57 30.78
CA ASP A 328 16.02 -17.74 31.58
C ASP A 328 14.88 -18.20 32.52
N VAL A 329 13.92 -17.33 32.80
CA VAL A 329 12.72 -17.59 33.63
C VAL A 329 11.49 -17.83 32.79
N HIS A 330 11.29 -17.00 31.76
CA HIS A 330 10.12 -17.02 30.90
C HIS A 330 10.48 -17.38 29.48
N ARG A 331 9.53 -18.06 28.79
CA ARG A 331 9.63 -18.38 27.37
C ARG A 331 8.41 -17.79 26.67
N PHE A 332 8.59 -17.34 25.44
CA PHE A 332 7.54 -16.75 24.64
C PHE A 332 7.31 -17.62 23.41
N ALA A 333 6.07 -18.02 23.16
CA ALA A 333 5.78 -18.88 22.01
C ALA A 333 6.06 -18.14 20.70
N VAL A 334 5.65 -16.88 20.59
CA VAL A 334 5.85 -16.01 19.43
C VAL A 334 6.47 -14.70 19.89
N ILE A 335 7.42 -14.17 19.09
CA ILE A 335 8.02 -12.86 19.31
C ILE A 335 7.97 -12.09 17.97
N THR A 336 7.47 -10.86 17.98
CA THR A 336 7.71 -9.87 16.92
C THR A 336 8.69 -8.82 17.45
N TYR A 337 9.77 -8.63 16.71
CA TYR A 337 10.86 -7.75 17.11
C TYR A 337 11.12 -6.71 16.04
N GLU A 338 10.82 -5.46 16.34
CA GLU A 338 11.11 -4.34 15.46
C GLU A 338 12.56 -3.90 15.55
N HIS A 339 13.21 -3.77 14.40
CA HIS A 339 14.62 -3.42 14.30
C HIS A 339 14.89 -2.26 13.35
N ASP A 340 13.91 -1.79 12.60
CA ASP A 340 13.98 -0.65 11.67
C ASP A 340 15.23 -0.65 10.76
N ALA A 341 15.53 -1.80 10.16
CA ALA A 341 16.73 -1.92 9.35
C ALA A 341 16.75 -0.95 8.16
N TYR A 342 15.60 -0.51 7.69
CA TYR A 342 15.44 0.50 6.65
C TYR A 342 15.84 1.92 7.12
N ASN A 343 15.81 2.18 8.44
CA ASN A 343 16.07 3.47 9.06
C ASN A 343 17.26 3.42 10.05
N GLY A 344 18.34 2.77 9.69
CA GLY A 344 19.58 2.74 10.50
C GLY A 344 19.69 1.58 11.49
N GLY A 345 18.66 0.77 11.67
CA GLY A 345 18.62 -0.33 12.65
C GLY A 345 19.39 -1.61 12.28
N ASN A 346 20.16 -1.63 11.19
CA ASN A 346 20.88 -2.83 10.74
C ASN A 346 21.80 -3.47 11.81
N ALA A 347 22.45 -2.67 12.64
CA ALA A 347 23.29 -3.16 13.70
C ALA A 347 22.49 -3.90 14.78
N TYR A 348 21.31 -3.37 15.13
CA TYR A 348 20.43 -3.95 16.15
C TYR A 348 19.69 -5.18 15.63
N ARG A 349 19.32 -5.22 14.33
CA ARG A 349 18.85 -6.44 13.68
C ARG A 349 19.86 -7.58 13.79
N THR A 350 21.14 -7.29 13.53
CA THR A 350 22.18 -8.32 13.63
C THR A 350 22.37 -8.81 15.07
N LYS A 351 22.33 -7.89 16.03
CA LYS A 351 22.48 -8.22 17.45
C LYS A 351 21.29 -9.02 17.97
N SER A 352 20.05 -8.60 17.65
CA SER A 352 18.84 -9.29 18.10
C SER A 352 18.73 -10.69 17.51
N ARG A 353 19.08 -10.87 16.22
CA ARG A 353 19.15 -12.20 15.59
C ARG A 353 20.11 -13.12 16.31
N LYS A 354 21.29 -12.64 16.64
CA LYS A 354 22.26 -13.42 17.41
C LYS A 354 21.70 -13.76 18.80
N PHE A 355 21.21 -12.77 19.52
CA PHE A 355 20.68 -12.95 20.88
C PHE A 355 19.53 -13.95 20.94
N LEU A 356 18.50 -13.79 20.11
CA LEU A 356 17.34 -14.68 20.12
C LEU A 356 17.69 -16.11 19.66
N SER A 357 18.59 -16.25 18.69
CA SER A 357 19.08 -17.56 18.28
C SER A 357 19.87 -18.26 19.42
N GLU A 358 20.66 -17.53 20.17
CA GLU A 358 21.38 -18.08 21.36
C GLU A 358 20.41 -18.48 22.49
N LYS A 359 19.23 -17.85 22.57
CA LYS A 359 18.13 -18.23 23.47
C LYS A 359 17.25 -19.38 22.94
N GLY A 360 17.58 -19.95 21.79
CA GLY A 360 16.90 -21.11 21.22
C GLY A 360 15.68 -20.80 20.34
N TYR A 361 15.43 -19.54 20.00
CA TYR A 361 14.35 -19.15 19.11
C TYR A 361 14.68 -19.39 17.64
N VAL A 362 13.65 -19.67 16.85
CA VAL A 362 13.73 -19.88 15.40
C VAL A 362 13.17 -18.66 14.68
N LEU A 363 13.97 -18.08 13.78
CA LEU A 363 13.54 -17.00 12.89
C LEU A 363 12.68 -17.58 11.77
N VAL A 364 11.37 -17.35 11.82
CA VAL A 364 10.42 -17.85 10.82
C VAL A 364 10.27 -16.86 9.67
N GLY A 365 10.11 -15.58 9.99
CA GLY A 365 10.00 -14.49 9.00
C GLY A 365 11.05 -13.42 9.23
N SER A 366 12.00 -13.30 8.30
CA SER A 366 13.02 -12.25 8.37
C SER A 366 12.65 -11.04 7.54
N ASN A 367 12.98 -9.82 8.01
CA ASN A 367 12.76 -8.58 7.28
C ASN A 367 11.31 -8.40 6.82
N ILE A 368 10.37 -8.63 7.71
CA ILE A 368 8.95 -8.42 7.44
C ILE A 368 8.67 -6.92 7.30
N ALA A 369 7.73 -6.58 6.46
CA ALA A 369 7.37 -5.21 6.13
C ALA A 369 5.88 -5.08 5.80
N PRO A 370 5.25 -3.93 6.09
CA PRO A 370 3.92 -3.64 5.61
C PRO A 370 3.91 -3.36 4.09
N ASP A 371 5.06 -2.99 3.53
CA ASP A 371 5.27 -2.70 2.11
C ASP A 371 6.57 -3.34 1.57
N LYS A 372 6.90 -3.12 0.30
CA LYS A 372 8.08 -3.73 -0.35
C LYS A 372 9.43 -3.17 0.10
N ASN A 373 9.46 -2.04 0.80
CA ASN A 373 10.67 -1.22 0.93
C ASN A 373 11.16 -1.08 2.38
N ARG A 374 10.30 -1.32 3.37
CA ARG A 374 10.60 -1.06 4.77
C ARG A 374 10.77 -2.37 5.53
N ALA A 375 11.94 -3.00 5.46
CA ALA A 375 12.25 -4.13 6.34
C ALA A 375 12.35 -3.62 7.78
N PHE A 376 11.29 -3.74 8.56
CA PHE A 376 11.25 -3.14 9.88
C PHE A 376 11.31 -4.16 11.01
N GLU A 377 10.81 -5.39 10.86
CA GLU A 377 10.81 -6.36 11.94
C GLU A 377 11.19 -7.79 11.52
N ASP A 378 11.46 -8.62 12.51
CA ASP A 378 11.68 -10.07 12.41
C ASP A 378 10.66 -10.83 13.25
N TRP A 379 10.17 -11.96 12.74
CA TRP A 379 9.19 -12.83 13.39
C TRP A 379 9.81 -14.14 13.85
N TRP A 380 9.66 -14.42 15.15
CA TRP A 380 10.32 -15.53 15.84
C TRP A 380 9.33 -16.44 16.54
N ILE A 381 9.72 -17.71 16.73
CA ILE A 381 8.98 -18.68 17.55
C ILE A 381 9.91 -19.44 18.48
N HIS A 382 9.34 -19.94 19.58
CA HIS A 382 10.00 -20.95 20.41
C HIS A 382 9.60 -22.34 19.92
N PRO A 383 10.55 -23.20 19.47
CA PRO A 383 10.23 -24.47 18.77
C PRO A 383 9.57 -25.52 19.66
N GLU A 384 9.62 -25.39 20.99
CA GLU A 384 8.92 -26.27 21.92
C GLU A 384 7.48 -25.81 22.22
N LEU A 385 7.10 -24.59 21.84
CA LEU A 385 5.80 -23.98 22.16
C LEU A 385 4.89 -23.79 20.93
N VAL A 386 5.45 -23.95 19.74
CA VAL A 386 4.73 -23.82 18.47
C VAL A 386 4.86 -25.12 17.67
N SER A 387 3.77 -25.53 17.03
CA SER A 387 3.75 -26.75 16.22
C SER A 387 4.79 -26.71 15.09
N PRO A 388 5.67 -27.73 14.95
CA PRO A 388 6.62 -27.81 13.86
C PRO A 388 5.97 -27.78 12.47
N ASP A 389 4.81 -28.38 12.30
CA ASP A 389 4.08 -28.40 11.02
C ASP A 389 3.64 -26.99 10.62
N VAL A 390 3.25 -26.17 11.60
CA VAL A 390 2.80 -24.80 11.37
C VAL A 390 3.98 -23.90 10.98
N PHE A 391 5.00 -23.77 11.82
CA PHE A 391 6.07 -22.81 11.55
C PHE A 391 6.96 -23.21 10.36
N ASN A 392 7.20 -24.51 10.13
CA ASN A 392 7.97 -24.97 8.97
C ASN A 392 7.26 -24.64 7.64
N SER A 393 5.94 -24.58 7.64
CA SER A 393 5.18 -24.23 6.43
C SER A 393 5.41 -22.81 5.97
N LEU A 394 5.73 -21.90 6.88
CA LEU A 394 6.01 -20.47 6.59
C LEU A 394 7.50 -20.11 6.67
N LEU A 395 8.35 -21.03 7.11
CA LEU A 395 9.77 -20.77 7.29
C LEU A 395 10.41 -20.23 6.00
N SER A 396 11.05 -19.08 6.09
CA SER A 396 11.77 -18.46 4.98
C SER A 396 13.20 -18.14 5.39
N THR A 397 14.17 -18.75 4.72
CA THR A 397 15.60 -18.62 5.03
C THR A 397 16.28 -17.45 4.30
N ASP A 398 15.63 -16.83 3.32
CA ASP A 398 16.20 -15.72 2.58
C ASP A 398 16.12 -14.39 3.35
N ASN A 399 17.02 -13.45 3.01
CA ASN A 399 17.11 -12.14 3.67
C ASN A 399 16.43 -11.01 2.88
N ARG A 400 15.58 -11.32 1.89
CA ARG A 400 14.82 -10.29 1.17
C ARG A 400 13.80 -9.64 2.10
N THR A 401 13.45 -8.41 1.82
CA THR A 401 12.27 -7.77 2.45
C THR A 401 11.00 -8.50 2.00
N LYS A 402 10.16 -8.89 2.92
CA LYS A 402 8.95 -9.67 2.69
C LYS A 402 7.73 -8.87 3.10
N ARG A 403 6.79 -8.70 2.19
CA ARG A 403 5.48 -8.18 2.56
C ARG A 403 4.77 -9.18 3.47
N ALA A 404 4.25 -8.69 4.59
CA ALA A 404 3.62 -9.52 5.61
C ALA A 404 2.42 -10.33 5.08
N ASP A 405 1.57 -9.71 4.25
CA ASP A 405 0.44 -10.38 3.62
C ASP A 405 0.86 -11.54 2.70
N LEU A 406 1.87 -11.33 1.87
CA LEU A 406 2.39 -12.36 0.97
C LEU A 406 3.16 -13.44 1.74
N PHE A 407 3.82 -13.07 2.85
CA PHE A 407 4.47 -14.03 3.72
C PHE A 407 3.46 -15.02 4.32
N LEU A 408 2.35 -14.53 4.85
CA LEU A 408 1.29 -15.37 5.43
C LEU A 408 0.57 -16.25 4.38
N GLN A 409 0.58 -15.84 3.11
CA GLN A 409 0.10 -16.66 1.99
C GLN A 409 1.13 -17.69 1.51
N GLY A 410 2.34 -17.71 2.06
CA GLY A 410 3.38 -18.67 1.73
C GLY A 410 4.20 -18.36 0.47
N TYR A 411 4.15 -17.13 -0.06
CA TYR A 411 4.92 -16.78 -1.27
C TYR A 411 6.44 -16.80 -1.06
N TYR A 412 6.91 -16.77 0.18
CA TYR A 412 8.34 -16.76 0.52
C TYR A 412 8.80 -18.05 1.22
N SER A 413 7.90 -19.01 1.42
CA SER A 413 8.25 -20.29 2.05
C SER A 413 9.17 -21.10 1.15
N ASN A 414 10.09 -21.82 1.77
CA ASN A 414 11.03 -22.72 1.09
C ASN A 414 10.34 -23.92 0.43
#